data_392ddabb94f1bdebe50e0e9489872777
#
_entry.id   392ddabb94f1bdebe50e0e9489872777
#
_cell.length_a   1.000
_cell.length_b   1.000
_cell.length_c   1.000
_cell.angle_alpha   90.00
_cell.angle_beta   90.00
_cell.angle_gamma   90.00
#
_symmetry.space_group_name_H-M   'P 1'
#
loop_
_entity.id
_entity.type
_entity.pdbx_description
1 polymer ?
#
loop_
_entity_poly.entity_id
_entity_poly.type
_entity_poly.pdbx_seq_one_letter_code
_entity_poly.pdbx_strand_id
1 'polypeptide(L)'
;DLNACINDFLHHRNDIEFYVLPENESQLLNSLTSFFIFKRAAGGVVYNEAGKILVMSRFDHYDFPKGHIEEGESPQQTAIREVKEETNIIDLSLQDKIADTYHIFYAKDTYYLKETQWFKMTTKQTDNLIPQTEEHIEALRWFSLEEIKNNLSKFYPSLQEMILSKV
;
A
#
# COMPACT_ATOMS: atom_id res chain seq x y z
N ASP A 1 11.73 -20.24 -16.17
CA ASP A 1 10.31 -20.25 -16.50
C ASP A 1 9.50 -19.76 -15.30
N LEU A 2 8.74 -18.66 -15.48
CA LEU A 2 7.93 -18.03 -14.43
C LEU A 2 6.94 -19.00 -13.77
N ASN A 3 6.29 -19.84 -14.56
CA ASN A 3 5.34 -20.83 -14.06
C ASN A 3 5.99 -21.83 -13.11
N ALA A 4 7.21 -22.27 -13.41
CA ALA A 4 7.97 -23.17 -12.53
C ALA A 4 8.34 -22.46 -11.22
N CYS A 5 8.76 -21.21 -11.25
CA CYS A 5 9.08 -20.40 -10.07
C CYS A 5 7.83 -20.18 -9.19
N ILE A 6 6.69 -19.84 -9.78
CA ILE A 6 5.43 -19.65 -9.04
C ILE A 6 5.00 -20.96 -8.39
N ASN A 7 5.05 -22.08 -9.12
CA ASN A 7 4.72 -23.40 -8.57
C ASN A 7 5.66 -23.80 -7.42
N ASP A 8 6.96 -23.51 -7.53
CA ASP A 8 7.92 -23.74 -6.46
C ASP A 8 7.59 -22.90 -5.22
N PHE A 9 7.30 -21.61 -5.36
CA PHE A 9 6.82 -20.75 -4.29
C PHE A 9 5.56 -21.31 -3.62
N LEU A 10 4.55 -21.70 -4.39
CA LEU A 10 3.29 -22.21 -3.87
C LEU A 10 3.46 -23.53 -3.08
N HIS A 11 4.42 -24.36 -3.47
CA HIS A 11 4.67 -25.66 -2.82
C HIS A 11 5.60 -25.57 -1.61
N HIS A 12 6.62 -24.73 -1.66
CA HIS A 12 7.69 -24.70 -0.65
C HIS A 12 7.58 -23.51 0.32
N ARG A 13 6.71 -22.52 0.05
CA ARG A 13 6.54 -21.29 0.85
C ARG A 13 7.86 -20.55 1.12
N ASN A 14 8.81 -20.66 0.21
CA ASN A 14 10.08 -19.94 0.29
C ASN A 14 9.86 -18.49 -0.19
N ASP A 15 10.55 -17.56 0.43
CA ASP A 15 10.61 -16.18 -0.08
C ASP A 15 11.31 -16.22 -1.45
N ILE A 16 10.60 -15.78 -2.50
CA ILE A 16 11.13 -15.72 -3.86
C ILE A 16 11.18 -14.25 -4.27
N GLU A 17 12.37 -13.79 -4.64
CA GLU A 17 12.54 -12.49 -5.27
C GLU A 17 12.45 -12.65 -6.79
N PHE A 18 11.58 -11.86 -7.42
CA PHE A 18 11.45 -11.81 -8.86
C PHE A 18 12.03 -10.50 -9.39
N TYR A 19 13.00 -10.59 -10.26
CA TYR A 19 13.48 -9.45 -11.02
C TYR A 19 12.82 -9.45 -12.40
N VAL A 20 11.99 -8.46 -12.68
CA VAL A 20 11.27 -8.33 -13.95
C VAL A 20 11.84 -7.17 -14.73
N LEU A 21 12.16 -7.42 -16.00
CA LEU A 21 12.54 -6.35 -16.92
C LEU A 21 11.30 -5.49 -17.24
N PRO A 22 11.42 -4.15 -17.24
CA PRO A 22 10.30 -3.23 -17.45
C PRO A 22 9.45 -3.49 -18.69
N GLU A 23 10.06 -4.00 -19.75
CA GLU A 23 9.41 -4.35 -21.02
C GLU A 23 8.39 -5.50 -20.89
N ASN A 24 8.47 -6.29 -19.83
CA ASN A 24 7.66 -7.48 -19.62
C ASN A 24 6.68 -7.35 -18.42
N GLU A 25 6.56 -6.18 -17.80
CA GLU A 25 5.74 -5.97 -16.60
C GLU A 25 4.28 -6.40 -16.82
N SER A 26 3.65 -5.97 -17.92
CA SER A 26 2.26 -6.32 -18.24
C SER A 26 2.07 -7.81 -18.49
N GLN A 27 3.04 -8.47 -19.12
CA GLN A 27 3.01 -9.92 -19.35
C GLN A 27 3.17 -10.68 -18.04
N LEU A 28 4.06 -10.23 -17.17
CA LEU A 28 4.23 -10.80 -15.84
C LEU A 28 2.95 -10.70 -15.03
N LEU A 29 2.34 -9.50 -14.96
CA LEU A 29 1.10 -9.28 -14.24
C LEU A 29 -0.02 -10.20 -14.73
N ASN A 30 -0.20 -10.31 -16.06
CA ASN A 30 -1.19 -11.20 -16.65
C ASN A 30 -0.93 -12.67 -16.30
N SER A 31 0.32 -13.08 -16.27
CA SER A 31 0.69 -14.44 -15.85
C SER A 31 0.41 -14.67 -14.37
N LEU A 32 0.78 -13.72 -13.51
CA LEU A 32 0.52 -13.81 -12.07
C LEU A 32 -0.98 -13.87 -11.75
N THR A 33 -1.82 -13.08 -12.44
CA THR A 33 -3.27 -13.08 -12.21
C THR A 33 -3.94 -14.41 -12.55
N SER A 34 -3.29 -15.30 -13.33
CA SER A 34 -3.80 -16.66 -13.59
C SER A 34 -3.63 -17.62 -12.40
N PHE A 35 -2.71 -17.32 -11.48
CA PHE A 35 -2.40 -18.15 -10.30
C PHE A 35 -3.02 -17.61 -9.00
N PHE A 36 -3.35 -16.33 -8.95
CA PHE A 36 -3.79 -15.65 -7.74
C PHE A 36 -5.17 -15.00 -7.94
N ILE A 37 -5.94 -14.92 -6.87
CA ILE A 37 -7.13 -14.05 -6.89
C ILE A 37 -6.65 -12.60 -6.83
N PHE A 38 -6.92 -11.87 -7.90
CA PHE A 38 -6.49 -10.48 -8.02
C PHE A 38 -7.40 -9.56 -7.20
N LYS A 39 -6.78 -8.69 -6.39
CA LYS A 39 -7.46 -7.66 -5.60
C LYS A 39 -6.88 -6.29 -5.94
N ARG A 40 -7.73 -5.29 -6.03
CA ARG A 40 -7.33 -3.90 -6.26
C ARG A 40 -7.63 -3.04 -5.04
N ALA A 41 -6.67 -2.21 -4.70
CA ALA A 41 -6.75 -1.27 -3.61
C ALA A 41 -6.20 0.09 -4.04
N ALA A 42 -6.51 1.13 -3.28
CA ALA A 42 -5.93 2.44 -3.45
C ALA A 42 -5.72 3.10 -2.08
N GLY A 43 -4.72 3.96 -1.99
CA GLY A 43 -4.39 4.64 -0.74
C GLY A 43 -3.63 5.94 -0.94
N GLY A 44 -3.35 6.62 0.16
CA GLY A 44 -2.72 7.93 0.17
C GLY A 44 -1.45 8.02 0.99
N VAL A 45 -0.42 8.64 0.43
CA VAL A 45 0.72 9.19 1.17
C VAL A 45 0.40 10.64 1.46
N VAL A 46 -0.03 10.93 2.69
CA VAL A 46 -0.60 12.22 3.09
C VAL A 46 0.46 13.10 3.74
N TYR A 47 0.67 14.28 3.20
CA TYR A 47 1.60 15.29 3.70
C TYR A 47 0.82 16.42 4.40
N ASN A 48 1.32 16.89 5.53
CA ASN A 48 0.85 18.12 6.15
C ASN A 48 1.65 19.35 5.66
N GLU A 49 1.24 20.56 6.09
CA GLU A 49 1.92 21.82 5.71
C GLU A 49 3.39 21.89 6.17
N ALA A 50 3.78 21.15 7.19
CA ALA A 50 5.18 21.05 7.64
C ALA A 50 5.99 20.01 6.86
N GLY A 51 5.43 19.39 5.81
CA GLY A 51 6.08 18.35 5.01
C GLY A 51 6.22 17.00 5.72
N LYS A 52 5.57 16.81 6.86
CA LYS A 52 5.52 15.51 7.54
C LYS A 52 4.47 14.62 6.90
N ILE A 53 4.72 13.32 6.93
CA ILE A 53 3.92 12.27 6.30
C ILE A 53 3.14 11.51 7.37
N LEU A 54 1.86 11.27 7.12
CA LEU A 54 1.02 10.47 8.00
C LEU A 54 1.39 8.99 7.87
N VAL A 55 1.72 8.39 9.00
CA VAL A 55 2.02 6.95 9.13
C VAL A 55 1.05 6.36 10.13
N MET A 56 0.50 5.20 9.82
CA MET A 56 -0.29 4.41 10.74
C MET A 56 0.51 3.20 11.24
N SER A 57 0.27 2.77 12.49
CA SER A 57 0.76 1.51 13.00
C SER A 57 -0.35 0.47 13.02
N ARG A 58 -0.03 -0.75 12.58
CA ARG A 58 -0.95 -1.86 12.42
C ARG A 58 -0.17 -3.18 12.48
N PHE A 59 -0.55 -4.10 13.37
CA PHE A 59 0.13 -5.40 13.53
C PHE A 59 1.66 -5.29 13.67
N ASP A 60 2.13 -4.37 14.54
CA ASP A 60 3.55 -4.06 14.74
C ASP A 60 4.31 -3.53 13.50
N HIS A 61 3.60 -3.22 12.41
CA HIS A 61 4.16 -2.62 11.20
C HIS A 61 3.67 -1.19 11.00
N TYR A 62 4.46 -0.43 10.25
CA TYR A 62 4.05 0.86 9.72
C TYR A 62 3.46 0.70 8.31
N ASP A 63 2.42 1.48 8.04
CA ASP A 63 1.67 1.45 6.78
C ASP A 63 1.15 2.86 6.45
N PHE A 64 0.61 3.01 5.25
CA PHE A 64 -0.14 4.18 4.83
C PHE A 64 -1.62 3.82 4.66
N PRO A 65 -2.54 4.79 4.86
CA PRO A 65 -3.98 4.56 4.72
C PRO A 65 -4.36 4.06 3.33
N LYS A 66 -5.15 2.97 3.26
CA LYS A 66 -5.57 2.33 2.02
C LYS A 66 -6.65 1.30 2.22
N GLY A 67 -7.45 1.07 1.21
CA GLY A 67 -8.39 -0.06 1.21
C GLY A 67 -8.84 -0.50 -0.17
N HIS A 68 -9.81 -1.37 -0.21
CA HIS A 68 -10.27 -2.00 -1.44
C HIS A 68 -11.06 -1.03 -2.32
N ILE A 69 -10.85 -1.12 -3.63
CA ILE A 69 -11.66 -0.40 -4.62
C ILE A 69 -13.03 -1.07 -4.68
N GLU A 70 -14.07 -0.33 -4.34
CA GLU A 70 -15.45 -0.78 -4.40
C GLU A 70 -16.02 -0.68 -5.82
N GLU A 71 -17.12 -1.38 -6.07
CA GLU A 71 -17.77 -1.37 -7.37
C GLU A 71 -18.24 0.06 -7.72
N GLY A 72 -17.83 0.52 -8.90
CA GLY A 72 -18.14 1.88 -9.37
C GLY A 72 -17.20 2.97 -8.90
N GLU A 73 -16.23 2.68 -8.01
CA GLU A 73 -15.22 3.64 -7.58
C GLU A 73 -14.02 3.70 -8.54
N SER A 74 -13.50 4.90 -8.77
CA SER A 74 -12.16 5.07 -9.31
C SER A 74 -11.11 4.89 -8.19
N PRO A 75 -9.85 4.54 -8.52
CA PRO A 75 -8.78 4.46 -7.53
C PRO A 75 -8.59 5.75 -6.72
N GLN A 76 -8.81 6.92 -7.35
CA GLN A 76 -8.73 8.22 -6.70
C GLN A 76 -9.83 8.41 -5.65
N GLN A 77 -11.06 8.02 -5.97
CA GLN A 77 -12.19 8.10 -5.04
C GLN A 77 -11.98 7.17 -3.85
N THR A 78 -11.57 5.94 -4.10
CA THR A 78 -11.21 4.97 -3.06
C THR A 78 -10.11 5.52 -2.14
N ALA A 79 -9.02 6.03 -2.71
CA ALA A 79 -7.90 6.55 -1.92
C ALA A 79 -8.33 7.70 -0.99
N ILE A 80 -9.19 8.61 -1.46
CA ILE A 80 -9.75 9.70 -0.63
C ILE A 80 -10.66 9.14 0.46
N ARG A 81 -11.56 8.22 0.14
CA ARG A 81 -12.50 7.60 1.08
C ARG A 81 -11.73 6.88 2.19
N GLU A 82 -10.81 6.01 1.84
CA GLU A 82 -10.04 5.20 2.78
C GLU A 82 -9.19 6.07 3.73
N VAL A 83 -8.49 7.10 3.20
CA VAL A 83 -7.76 8.02 4.07
C VAL A 83 -8.69 8.70 5.07
N LYS A 84 -9.88 9.12 4.65
CA LYS A 84 -10.87 9.76 5.56
C LYS A 84 -11.38 8.78 6.62
N GLU A 85 -11.73 7.56 6.23
CA GLU A 85 -12.27 6.52 7.11
C GLU A 85 -11.24 6.05 8.12
N GLU A 86 -10.01 5.76 7.67
CA GLU A 86 -8.96 5.23 8.52
C GLU A 86 -8.31 6.27 9.45
N THR A 87 -8.47 7.59 9.15
CA THR A 87 -7.71 8.65 9.86
C THR A 87 -8.53 9.80 10.42
N ASN A 88 -9.79 9.93 10.01
CA ASN A 88 -10.65 11.08 10.31
C ASN A 88 -10.14 12.43 9.73
N ILE A 89 -9.27 12.42 8.72
CA ILE A 89 -8.88 13.63 7.98
C ILE A 89 -10.01 14.00 7.00
N ILE A 90 -10.48 15.24 7.04
CA ILE A 90 -11.60 15.70 6.22
C ILE A 90 -11.20 16.62 5.07
N ASP A 91 -10.10 17.39 5.20
CA ASP A 91 -9.63 18.37 4.22
C ASP A 91 -8.50 17.84 3.33
N LEU A 92 -8.75 16.75 2.63
CA LEU A 92 -7.77 16.14 1.73
C LEU A 92 -7.76 16.78 0.35
N SER A 93 -6.58 17.11 -0.14
CA SER A 93 -6.32 17.48 -1.52
C SER A 93 -5.53 16.37 -2.22
N LEU A 94 -6.18 15.69 -3.16
CA LEU A 94 -5.54 14.65 -3.99
C LEU A 94 -4.60 15.30 -5.00
N GLN A 95 -3.44 14.69 -5.17
CA GLN A 95 -2.44 15.07 -6.16
C GLN A 95 -2.14 13.89 -7.10
N ASP A 96 -0.91 13.82 -7.62
CA ASP A 96 -0.51 12.82 -8.60
C ASP A 96 -0.42 11.40 -8.00
N LYS A 97 -0.60 10.41 -8.88
CA LYS A 97 -0.27 9.02 -8.57
C LYS A 97 1.25 8.88 -8.42
N ILE A 98 1.67 8.23 -7.34
CA ILE A 98 3.10 8.06 -7.00
C ILE A 98 3.64 6.74 -7.52
N ALA A 99 2.92 5.64 -7.26
CA ALA A 99 3.37 4.29 -7.56
C ALA A 99 2.21 3.29 -7.53
N ASP A 100 2.49 2.09 -8.03
CA ASP A 100 1.76 0.88 -7.73
C ASP A 100 2.65 -0.05 -6.92
N THR A 101 2.08 -0.72 -5.92
CA THR A 101 2.76 -1.78 -5.18
C THR A 101 1.97 -3.07 -5.27
N TYR A 102 2.68 -4.20 -5.23
CA TYR A 102 2.09 -5.52 -5.33
C TYR A 102 2.45 -6.34 -4.10
N HIS A 103 1.48 -7.07 -3.56
CA HIS A 103 1.65 -7.90 -2.39
C HIS A 103 0.91 -9.22 -2.56
N ILE A 104 1.63 -10.35 -2.38
CA ILE A 104 1.04 -11.69 -2.38
C ILE A 104 0.83 -12.10 -0.93
N PHE A 105 -0.38 -12.58 -0.60
CA PHE A 105 -0.70 -13.08 0.72
C PHE A 105 -1.63 -14.29 0.65
N TYR A 106 -1.56 -15.15 1.67
CA TYR A 106 -2.40 -16.32 1.82
C TYR A 106 -3.52 -16.06 2.81
N ALA A 107 -4.75 -16.29 2.41
CA ALA A 107 -5.94 -16.18 3.26
C ALA A 107 -7.07 -17.06 2.70
N LYS A 108 -7.94 -17.56 3.57
CA LYS A 108 -9.11 -18.36 3.17
C LYS A 108 -8.75 -19.51 2.20
N ASP A 109 -7.67 -20.23 2.53
CA ASP A 109 -7.15 -21.38 1.77
C ASP A 109 -6.78 -21.08 0.31
N THR A 110 -6.47 -19.82 -0.01
CA THR A 110 -6.02 -19.42 -1.35
C THR A 110 -5.01 -18.28 -1.30
N TYR A 111 -4.31 -18.05 -2.42
CA TYR A 111 -3.38 -16.96 -2.58
C TYR A 111 -4.03 -15.79 -3.32
N TYR A 112 -3.77 -14.60 -2.82
CA TYR A 112 -4.21 -13.34 -3.39
C TYR A 112 -3.01 -12.53 -3.87
N LEU A 113 -3.16 -11.88 -5.01
CA LEU A 113 -2.28 -10.80 -5.48
C LEU A 113 -3.03 -9.48 -5.32
N LYS A 114 -2.54 -8.60 -4.44
CA LYS A 114 -3.13 -7.29 -4.23
C LYS A 114 -2.26 -6.20 -4.88
N GLU A 115 -2.83 -5.50 -5.86
CA GLU A 115 -2.33 -4.22 -6.36
C GLU A 115 -2.82 -3.11 -5.44
N THR A 116 -1.94 -2.19 -5.06
CA THR A 116 -2.34 -0.95 -4.38
C THR A 116 -1.80 0.25 -5.15
N GLN A 117 -2.71 1.12 -5.60
CA GLN A 117 -2.38 2.37 -6.26
C GLN A 117 -2.22 3.49 -5.23
N TRP A 118 -1.06 4.11 -5.19
CA TRP A 118 -0.72 5.15 -4.21
C TRP A 118 -0.78 6.54 -4.81
N PHE A 119 -1.42 7.45 -4.08
CA PHE A 119 -1.57 8.85 -4.46
C PHE A 119 -0.94 9.77 -3.43
N LYS A 120 -0.27 10.80 -3.90
CA LYS A 120 0.16 11.91 -3.06
C LYS A 120 -1.08 12.72 -2.67
N MET A 121 -1.17 13.05 -1.39
CA MET A 121 -2.24 13.89 -0.85
C MET A 121 -1.65 14.94 0.09
N THR A 122 -2.36 16.05 0.26
CA THR A 122 -2.02 17.08 1.23
C THR A 122 -3.21 17.42 2.11
N THR A 123 -2.93 17.85 3.35
CA THR A 123 -3.92 18.29 4.31
C THR A 123 -3.36 19.43 5.18
N LYS A 124 -4.24 20.29 5.69
CA LYS A 124 -3.93 21.24 6.75
C LYS A 124 -4.21 20.71 8.15
N GLN A 125 -5.01 19.65 8.24
CA GLN A 125 -5.37 19.02 9.49
C GLN A 125 -4.18 18.23 10.06
N THR A 126 -3.74 18.57 11.27
CA THR A 126 -2.62 17.91 11.96
C THR A 126 -3.03 17.24 13.26
N ASP A 127 -4.20 17.56 13.77
CA ASP A 127 -4.79 17.10 15.02
C ASP A 127 -6.15 16.41 14.79
N ASN A 128 -6.77 15.95 15.85
CA ASN A 128 -8.06 15.22 15.81
C ASN A 128 -8.04 14.01 14.86
N LEU A 129 -6.89 13.35 14.74
CA LEU A 129 -6.75 12.09 14.02
C LEU A 129 -7.38 10.99 14.87
N ILE A 130 -8.27 10.20 14.26
CA ILE A 130 -8.94 9.09 14.91
C ILE A 130 -8.66 7.83 14.12
N PRO A 131 -7.88 6.88 14.65
CA PRO A 131 -7.63 5.61 13.97
C PRO A 131 -8.89 4.77 13.92
N GLN A 132 -9.16 4.15 12.77
CA GLN A 132 -10.23 3.17 12.62
C GLN A 132 -9.80 1.84 13.26
N THR A 133 -10.20 1.62 14.49
CA THR A 133 -9.77 0.46 15.28
C THR A 133 -10.33 -0.87 14.76
N GLU A 134 -11.45 -0.86 14.06
CA GLU A 134 -12.02 -2.02 13.37
C GLU A 134 -11.09 -2.59 12.30
N GLU A 135 -10.25 -1.75 11.71
CA GLU A 135 -9.20 -2.11 10.77
C GLU A 135 -7.86 -2.42 11.44
N HIS A 136 -7.87 -2.61 12.77
CA HIS A 136 -6.68 -2.86 13.59
C HIS A 136 -5.62 -1.75 13.53
N ILE A 137 -6.03 -0.51 13.24
CA ILE A 137 -5.14 0.65 13.29
C ILE A 137 -4.97 1.06 14.74
N GLU A 138 -3.74 0.98 15.25
CA GLU A 138 -3.41 1.22 16.66
C GLU A 138 -3.07 2.69 16.93
N ALA A 139 -2.40 3.34 15.98
CA ALA A 139 -2.00 4.74 16.10
C ALA A 139 -1.78 5.41 14.74
N LEU A 140 -1.97 6.73 14.74
CA LEU A 140 -1.68 7.63 13.62
C LEU A 140 -0.65 8.65 14.09
N ARG A 141 0.43 8.86 13.31
CA ARG A 141 1.52 9.77 13.66
C ARG A 141 2.06 10.49 12.43
N TRP A 142 2.46 11.73 12.63
CA TRP A 142 3.16 12.53 11.63
C TRP A 142 4.67 12.31 11.74
N PHE A 143 5.28 11.71 10.73
CA PHE A 143 6.72 11.45 10.65
C PHE A 143 7.38 12.40 9.66
N SER A 144 8.58 12.87 9.98
CA SER A 144 9.48 13.43 8.97
C SER A 144 9.98 12.32 8.03
N LEU A 145 10.45 12.68 6.85
CA LEU A 145 11.05 11.71 5.92
C LEU A 145 12.26 11.00 6.55
N GLU A 146 13.03 11.70 7.40
CA GLU A 146 14.15 11.11 8.13
C GLU A 146 13.67 10.04 9.14
N GLU A 147 12.60 10.34 9.89
CA GLU A 147 12.00 9.37 10.83
C GLU A 147 11.47 8.12 10.08
N ILE A 148 10.87 8.29 8.89
CA ILE A 148 10.43 7.17 8.04
C ILE A 148 11.65 6.33 7.62
N LYS A 149 12.70 6.95 7.10
CA LYS A 149 13.93 6.26 6.66
C LYS A 149 14.61 5.51 7.79
N ASN A 150 14.68 6.11 8.99
CA ASN A 150 15.24 5.47 10.18
C ASN A 150 14.42 4.27 10.69
N ASN A 151 13.15 4.19 10.32
CA ASN A 151 12.24 3.11 10.68
C ASN A 151 11.80 2.27 9.47
N LEU A 152 12.54 2.32 8.37
CA LEU A 152 12.15 1.70 7.10
C LEU A 152 11.85 0.20 7.22
N SER A 153 12.61 -0.51 8.04
CA SER A 153 12.42 -1.94 8.29
C SER A 153 11.10 -2.31 8.97
N LYS A 154 10.38 -1.34 9.52
CA LYS A 154 9.03 -1.54 10.08
C LYS A 154 7.92 -1.48 9.02
N PHE A 155 8.21 -0.94 7.84
CA PHE A 155 7.26 -0.95 6.73
C PHE A 155 7.30 -2.28 5.99
N TYR A 156 6.18 -2.64 5.35
CA TYR A 156 6.16 -3.81 4.46
C TYR A 156 7.15 -3.66 3.30
N PRO A 157 7.80 -4.75 2.83
CA PRO A 157 8.84 -4.67 1.79
C PRO A 157 8.43 -3.88 0.53
N SER A 158 7.20 -4.07 0.05
CA SER A 158 6.67 -3.33 -1.11
C SER A 158 6.58 -1.81 -0.88
N LEU A 159 6.37 -1.37 0.37
CA LEU A 159 6.38 0.05 0.73
C LEU A 159 7.80 0.60 0.90
N GLN A 160 8.74 -0.21 1.37
CA GLN A 160 10.14 0.22 1.54
C GLN A 160 10.72 0.69 0.22
N GLU A 161 10.51 -0.06 -0.87
CA GLU A 161 10.97 0.32 -2.20
C GLU A 161 10.30 1.61 -2.69
N MET A 162 8.98 1.72 -2.53
CA MET A 162 8.24 2.93 -2.89
C MET A 162 8.74 4.15 -2.11
N ILE A 163 8.96 4.02 -0.80
CA ILE A 163 9.46 5.10 0.05
C ILE A 163 10.83 5.58 -0.42
N LEU A 164 11.75 4.66 -0.72
CA LEU A 164 13.11 4.99 -1.13
C LEU A 164 13.18 5.66 -2.52
N SER A 165 12.23 5.33 -3.40
CA SER A 165 12.29 5.77 -4.81
C SER A 165 11.35 6.92 -5.15
N LYS A 166 10.27 7.14 -4.39
CA LYS A 166 9.17 8.04 -4.77
C LYS A 166 8.68 8.98 -3.66
N VAL A 167 9.00 8.73 -2.39
CA VAL A 167 8.59 9.52 -1.23
C VAL A 167 9.78 10.29 -0.67
#